data_90323dfc2bb46822937a09f0b4d5afba
#
_entry.id   90323dfc2bb46822937a09f0b4d5afba
#
_cell.length_a   1.000
_cell.length_b   1.000
_cell.length_c   1.000
_cell.angle_alpha   90.00
_cell.angle_beta   90.00
_cell.angle_gamma   90.00
#
_symmetry.space_group_name_H-M   'P 1'
#
loop_
_entity.id
_entity.type
_entity.pdbx_description
1 polymer ?
#
loop_
_entity_poly.entity_id
_entity_poly.type
_entity_poly.pdbx_seq_one_letter_code
_entity_poly.pdbx_strand_id
1 'polypeptide(L)'
;MKKCFVTLAAALAMCGTAVAQISAGDYMIKGRVGLNTAGVLPYESPFGGKYASSYNLVAFTPQFEYFATDRLSVGFSAGILNAWSRDKADYEQLGKSIDKDGVLGYFVGPSVNYYIPLGNRFYLSFNGFIGYFGMSSWSVYKVGDNKEKGSSCANFGILSVVPMLNYFINDRWMLTLSAGNAALALGGEDGMDTPMYYAGVNWGTPMLGIG
;
A
#
# COMPACT_ATOMS: atom_id res chain seq x y z
N MET A 1 -26.84 2.53 1.23
CA MET A 1 -25.56 2.58 0.45
C MET A 1 -25.72 3.15 -0.96
N LYS A 2 -26.71 2.75 -1.78
CA LYS A 2 -26.94 3.29 -3.13
C LYS A 2 -27.13 4.82 -3.20
N LYS A 3 -27.77 5.44 -2.20
CA LYS A 3 -28.02 6.90 -2.17
C LYS A 3 -26.75 7.72 -1.93
N CYS A 4 -25.77 7.22 -1.17
CA CYS A 4 -24.50 7.94 -0.95
C CYS A 4 -23.61 7.96 -2.20
N PHE A 5 -23.66 6.89 -3.01
CA PHE A 5 -22.92 6.84 -4.28
C PHE A 5 -23.45 7.83 -5.31
N VAL A 6 -24.78 7.97 -5.40
CA VAL A 6 -25.43 8.92 -6.32
C VAL A 6 -25.14 10.36 -5.91
N THR A 7 -25.14 10.65 -4.59
CA THR A 7 -24.85 12.01 -4.09
C THR A 7 -23.40 12.39 -4.33
N LEU A 8 -22.46 11.45 -4.14
CA LEU A 8 -21.03 11.67 -4.42
C LEU A 8 -20.79 11.88 -5.92
N ALA A 9 -21.43 11.07 -6.78
CA ALA A 9 -21.33 11.22 -8.24
C ALA A 9 -21.95 12.54 -8.73
N ALA A 10 -23.07 12.98 -8.15
CA ALA A 10 -23.69 14.27 -8.47
C ALA A 10 -22.85 15.46 -7.97
N ALA A 11 -22.23 15.36 -6.80
CA ALA A 11 -21.31 16.39 -6.29
C ALA A 11 -20.07 16.53 -7.16
N LEU A 12 -19.55 15.44 -7.67
CA LEU A 12 -18.41 15.43 -8.62
C LEU A 12 -18.79 16.01 -9.99
N ALA A 13 -20.03 15.85 -10.44
CA ALA A 13 -20.50 16.39 -11.71
C ALA A 13 -20.79 17.91 -11.68
N MET A 14 -21.05 18.50 -10.50
CA MET A 14 -21.35 19.92 -10.36
C MET A 14 -20.12 20.83 -10.19
N CYS A 15 -18.90 20.27 -10.09
CA CYS A 15 -17.67 21.05 -10.05
C CYS A 15 -17.36 21.60 -11.45
N GLY A 16 -17.72 22.85 -11.66
CA GLY A 16 -17.68 23.59 -12.93
C GLY A 16 -16.35 23.54 -13.70
N THR A 17 -16.43 24.07 -14.88
CA THR A 17 -15.56 24.05 -16.06
C THR A 17 -14.10 24.59 -15.93
N ALA A 18 -13.51 24.68 -14.76
CA ALA A 18 -12.08 24.93 -14.64
C ALA A 18 -11.32 23.65 -15.04
N VAL A 19 -10.62 23.69 -16.14
CA VAL A 19 -9.77 22.61 -16.61
C VAL A 19 -8.47 22.68 -15.79
N ALA A 20 -8.35 21.82 -14.81
CA ALA A 20 -7.05 21.61 -14.18
C ALA A 20 -6.13 20.99 -15.24
N GLN A 21 -5.12 21.72 -15.64
CA GLN A 21 -4.20 21.30 -16.69
C GLN A 21 -2.84 21.07 -16.08
N ILE A 22 -2.34 19.84 -16.21
CA ILE A 22 -0.93 19.54 -15.97
C ILE A 22 -0.14 20.15 -17.11
N SER A 23 0.88 20.94 -16.79
CA SER A 23 1.74 21.59 -17.79
C SER A 23 3.20 21.22 -17.59
N ALA A 24 3.95 21.16 -18.66
CA ALA A 24 5.39 21.03 -18.60
C ALA A 24 6.01 22.15 -17.75
N GLY A 25 6.90 21.80 -16.83
CA GLY A 25 7.52 22.71 -15.88
C GLY A 25 6.84 22.77 -14.50
N ASP A 26 5.68 22.19 -14.33
CA ASP A 26 4.97 22.14 -13.04
C ASP A 26 5.66 21.17 -12.06
N TYR A 27 5.44 21.43 -10.77
CA TYR A 27 5.85 20.55 -9.68
C TYR A 27 4.63 20.07 -8.92
N MET A 28 4.71 18.84 -8.42
CA MET A 28 3.66 18.28 -7.58
C MET A 28 4.26 17.52 -6.40
N ILE A 29 3.67 17.71 -5.22
CA ILE A 29 3.95 16.92 -4.03
C ILE A 29 2.72 16.10 -3.73
N LYS A 30 2.88 14.80 -3.62
CA LYS A 30 1.80 13.86 -3.31
C LYS A 30 2.06 13.16 -1.98
N GLY A 31 0.99 12.87 -1.24
CA GLY A 31 1.02 11.96 -0.11
C GLY A 31 -0.09 10.95 -0.25
N ARG A 32 0.22 9.66 -0.22
CA ARG A 32 -0.77 8.58 -0.24
C ARG A 32 -0.77 7.83 1.08
N VAL A 33 -1.96 7.54 1.59
CA VAL A 33 -2.16 6.75 2.81
C VAL A 33 -2.96 5.50 2.45
N GLY A 34 -2.48 4.36 2.87
CA GLY A 34 -3.17 3.08 2.78
C GLY A 34 -3.52 2.57 4.17
N LEU A 35 -4.76 2.17 4.37
CA LEU A 35 -5.24 1.56 5.58
C LEU A 35 -5.98 0.27 5.21
N ASN A 36 -5.57 -0.84 5.79
CA ASN A 36 -6.29 -2.09 5.65
C ASN A 36 -6.43 -2.75 7.02
N THR A 37 -7.62 -3.17 7.33
CA THR A 37 -7.89 -3.96 8.53
C THR A 37 -8.81 -5.10 8.15
N ALA A 38 -8.44 -6.31 8.52
CA ALA A 38 -9.21 -7.51 8.32
C ALA A 38 -9.16 -8.36 9.60
N GLY A 39 -10.20 -9.10 9.85
CA GLY A 39 -10.23 -9.99 11.00
C GLY A 39 -11.30 -11.06 10.83
N VAL A 40 -11.04 -12.20 11.44
CA VAL A 40 -12.02 -13.27 11.60
C VAL A 40 -12.56 -13.17 13.01
N LEU A 41 -13.87 -13.00 13.12
CA LEU A 41 -14.56 -13.03 14.42
C LEU A 41 -14.30 -14.37 15.12
N PRO A 42 -14.28 -14.38 16.46
CA PRO A 42 -14.08 -15.61 17.19
C PRO A 42 -15.09 -16.69 16.77
N TYR A 43 -14.59 -17.84 16.36
CA TYR A 43 -15.40 -18.99 15.98
C TYR A 43 -14.87 -20.26 16.68
N GLU A 44 -15.75 -21.23 16.83
CA GLU A 44 -15.36 -22.54 17.37
C GLU A 44 -14.74 -23.38 16.25
N SER A 45 -13.50 -23.83 16.49
CA SER A 45 -12.79 -24.70 15.56
C SER A 45 -13.43 -26.10 15.53
N PRO A 46 -13.53 -26.76 14.35
CA PRO A 46 -13.96 -28.15 14.27
C PRO A 46 -13.08 -29.14 15.07
N PHE A 47 -11.88 -28.70 15.45
CA PHE A 47 -10.91 -29.48 16.25
C PHE A 47 -11.00 -29.17 17.75
N GLY A 48 -12.05 -28.47 18.20
CA GLY A 48 -12.22 -28.00 19.58
C GLY A 48 -11.40 -26.71 19.85
N GLY A 49 -12.04 -25.78 20.53
CA GLY A 49 -11.42 -24.51 20.92
C GLY A 49 -11.88 -23.32 20.06
N LYS A 50 -11.52 -22.10 20.51
CA LYS A 50 -11.88 -20.84 19.87
C LYS A 50 -10.68 -20.23 19.16
N TYR A 51 -10.91 -19.77 17.95
CA TYR A 51 -9.90 -19.10 17.12
C TYR A 51 -10.37 -17.69 16.76
N ALA A 52 -9.46 -16.71 16.79
CA ALA A 52 -9.67 -15.36 16.30
C ALA A 52 -8.39 -14.84 15.64
N SER A 53 -8.52 -14.18 14.51
CA SER A 53 -7.42 -13.58 13.77
C SER A 53 -7.70 -12.12 13.47
N SER A 54 -6.66 -11.29 13.48
CA SER A 54 -6.73 -9.90 13.03
C SER A 54 -5.47 -9.53 12.27
N TYR A 55 -5.66 -8.78 11.19
CA TYR A 55 -4.59 -8.23 10.36
C TYR A 55 -4.82 -6.74 10.19
N ASN A 56 -3.75 -5.95 10.28
CA ASN A 56 -3.79 -4.52 10.06
C ASN A 56 -2.59 -4.11 9.22
N LEU A 57 -2.79 -3.13 8.36
CA LEU A 57 -1.73 -2.51 7.56
C LEU A 57 -1.96 -1.01 7.51
N VAL A 58 -0.90 -0.27 7.73
CA VAL A 58 -0.81 1.17 7.52
C VAL A 58 0.35 1.44 6.59
N ALA A 59 0.12 2.25 5.57
CA ALA A 59 1.16 2.66 4.64
C ALA A 59 1.07 4.16 4.38
N PHE A 60 2.22 4.80 4.23
CA PHE A 60 2.35 6.20 3.83
C PHE A 60 3.42 6.34 2.77
N THR A 61 3.09 7.02 1.67
CA THR A 61 3.97 7.19 0.51
C THR A 61 4.00 8.65 0.08
N PRO A 62 4.96 9.44 0.53
CA PRO A 62 5.26 10.75 -0.04
C PRO A 62 5.96 10.59 -1.40
N GLN A 63 5.64 11.51 -2.31
CA GLN A 63 6.21 11.55 -3.65
C GLN A 63 6.37 13.01 -4.10
N PHE A 64 7.50 13.31 -4.72
CA PHE A 64 7.76 14.57 -5.41
C PHE A 64 7.84 14.30 -6.91
N GLU A 65 7.22 15.16 -7.72
CA GLU A 65 7.19 15.06 -9.19
C GLU A 65 7.50 16.40 -9.83
N TYR A 66 8.22 16.33 -10.96
CA TYR A 66 8.42 17.42 -11.91
C TYR A 66 7.88 16.99 -13.28
N PHE A 67 7.03 17.79 -13.87
CA PHE A 67 6.43 17.51 -15.18
C PHE A 67 7.37 17.90 -16.29
N ALA A 68 8.02 16.91 -16.90
CA ALA A 68 8.87 17.11 -18.06
C ALA A 68 8.06 17.42 -19.33
N THR A 69 6.83 16.94 -19.39
CA THR A 69 5.81 17.24 -20.43
C THR A 69 4.44 17.29 -19.79
N ASP A 70 3.42 17.70 -20.54
CA ASP A 70 2.01 17.74 -20.10
C ASP A 70 1.45 16.35 -19.69
N ARG A 71 2.20 15.28 -19.90
CA ARG A 71 1.77 13.90 -19.59
C ARG A 71 2.80 13.07 -18.86
N LEU A 72 4.03 13.51 -18.81
CA LEU A 72 5.13 12.76 -18.22
C LEU A 72 5.73 13.55 -17.07
N SER A 73 5.76 12.96 -15.90
CA SER A 73 6.55 13.47 -14.78
C SER A 73 7.66 12.51 -14.40
N VAL A 74 8.74 13.07 -13.87
CA VAL A 74 9.84 12.36 -13.24
C VAL A 74 9.94 12.84 -11.81
N GLY A 75 10.33 11.97 -10.90
CA GLY A 75 10.34 12.34 -9.51
C GLY A 75 11.00 11.33 -8.60
N PHE A 76 10.70 11.47 -7.34
CA PHE A 76 11.24 10.64 -6.29
C PHE A 76 10.11 10.21 -5.35
N SER A 77 10.10 8.93 -5.04
CA SER A 77 9.12 8.31 -4.13
C SER A 77 9.83 7.68 -2.95
N ALA A 78 9.26 7.87 -1.79
CA ALA A 78 9.63 7.14 -0.60
C ALA A 78 8.37 6.59 0.07
N GLY A 79 8.51 5.66 1.00
CA GLY A 79 7.37 5.19 1.74
C GLY A 79 7.75 4.31 2.91
N ILE A 80 6.82 4.23 3.84
CA ILE A 80 6.85 3.31 4.96
C ILE A 80 5.56 2.51 4.97
N LEU A 81 5.66 1.26 5.34
CA LEU A 81 4.52 0.40 5.61
C LEU A 81 4.73 -0.32 6.94
N ASN A 82 3.67 -0.47 7.70
CA ASN A 82 3.66 -1.28 8.90
C ASN A 82 2.46 -2.20 8.84
N ALA A 83 2.72 -3.51 8.85
CA ALA A 83 1.69 -4.52 8.89
C ALA A 83 1.87 -5.37 10.14
N TRP A 84 0.78 -5.72 10.79
CA TRP A 84 0.82 -6.63 11.94
C TRP A 84 -0.40 -7.53 11.95
N SER A 85 -0.19 -8.75 12.38
CA SER A 85 -1.23 -9.73 12.61
C SER A 85 -1.23 -10.19 14.07
N ARG A 86 -2.36 -10.69 14.49
CA ARG A 86 -2.50 -11.34 15.80
C ARG A 86 -3.51 -12.45 15.70
N ASP A 87 -3.02 -13.66 15.92
CA ASP A 87 -3.82 -14.85 16.02
C ASP A 87 -3.94 -15.31 17.46
N LYS A 88 -5.11 -15.69 17.85
CA LYS A 88 -5.41 -16.25 19.16
C LYS A 88 -6.14 -17.56 18.98
N ALA A 89 -5.66 -18.59 19.65
CA ALA A 89 -6.38 -19.84 19.76
C ALA A 89 -6.46 -20.27 21.23
N ASP A 90 -7.59 -20.83 21.60
CA ASP A 90 -7.85 -21.39 22.93
C ASP A 90 -8.27 -22.85 22.73
N TYR A 91 -7.33 -23.76 22.88
CA TYR A 91 -7.53 -25.20 22.70
C TYR A 91 -7.80 -25.85 24.04
N GLU A 92 -8.81 -26.72 24.11
CA GLU A 92 -9.17 -27.40 25.37
C GLU A 92 -8.04 -28.22 25.99
N GLN A 93 -7.15 -28.79 25.16
CA GLN A 93 -6.04 -29.65 25.60
C GLN A 93 -4.68 -28.93 25.70
N LEU A 94 -4.43 -27.91 24.90
CA LEU A 94 -3.15 -27.22 24.79
C LEU A 94 -3.14 -25.84 25.47
N GLY A 95 -4.33 -25.36 25.89
CA GLY A 95 -4.49 -24.06 26.49
C GLY A 95 -4.44 -22.91 25.46
N LYS A 96 -4.18 -21.71 25.97
CA LYS A 96 -4.17 -20.49 25.13
C LYS A 96 -2.87 -20.32 24.38
N SER A 97 -2.97 -20.13 23.08
CA SER A 97 -1.86 -19.70 22.24
C SER A 97 -2.13 -18.30 21.68
N ILE A 98 -1.08 -17.52 21.55
CA ILE A 98 -1.09 -16.20 20.93
C ILE A 98 0.09 -16.15 19.95
N ASP A 99 -0.21 -15.90 18.71
CA ASP A 99 0.77 -15.61 17.67
C ASP A 99 0.64 -14.16 17.23
N LYS A 100 1.75 -13.45 17.15
CA LYS A 100 1.83 -12.07 16.72
C LYS A 100 2.98 -11.92 15.76
N ASP A 101 2.66 -11.45 14.59
CA ASP A 101 3.64 -11.13 13.57
C ASP A 101 3.55 -9.67 13.19
N GLY A 102 4.66 -9.10 12.79
CA GLY A 102 4.70 -7.76 12.28
C GLY A 102 5.80 -7.57 11.26
N VAL A 103 5.57 -6.65 10.35
CA VAL A 103 6.52 -6.25 9.31
C VAL A 103 6.56 -4.73 9.25
N LEU A 104 7.74 -4.17 9.36
CA LEU A 104 8.03 -2.79 9.04
C LEU A 104 8.81 -2.76 7.73
N GLY A 105 8.22 -2.16 6.70
CA GLY A 105 8.86 -1.98 5.40
C GLY A 105 9.09 -0.51 5.09
N TYR A 106 10.11 -0.21 4.31
CA TYR A 106 10.38 1.11 3.77
C TYR A 106 10.96 0.98 2.36
N PHE A 107 10.68 1.98 1.55
CA PHE A 107 11.23 2.04 0.20
C PHE A 107 11.60 3.46 -0.18
N VAL A 108 12.50 3.55 -1.15
CA VAL A 108 13.01 4.83 -1.64
C VAL A 108 13.60 4.66 -3.03
N GLY A 109 13.31 5.61 -3.93
CA GLY A 109 13.89 5.59 -5.27
C GLY A 109 13.23 6.56 -6.25
N PRO A 110 13.81 6.70 -7.44
CA PRO A 110 13.23 7.48 -8.54
C PRO A 110 11.92 6.87 -9.03
N SER A 111 11.06 7.76 -9.54
CA SER A 111 9.78 7.39 -10.12
C SER A 111 9.48 8.17 -11.39
N VAL A 112 8.69 7.58 -12.26
CA VAL A 112 8.20 8.17 -13.50
C VAL A 112 6.69 7.97 -13.54
N ASN A 113 5.92 9.02 -13.85
CA ASN A 113 4.48 8.89 -14.02
C ASN A 113 4.08 9.31 -15.43
N TYR A 114 3.21 8.51 -16.02
CA TYR A 114 2.58 8.84 -17.29
C TYR A 114 1.09 9.06 -17.08
N TYR A 115 0.58 10.21 -17.48
CA TYR A 115 -0.79 10.66 -17.27
C TYR A 115 -1.59 10.61 -18.56
N ILE A 116 -2.74 9.93 -18.53
CA ILE A 116 -3.70 9.82 -19.63
C ILE A 116 -4.95 10.59 -19.23
N PRO A 117 -5.29 11.69 -19.89
CA PRO A 117 -6.52 12.43 -19.59
C PRO A 117 -7.74 11.57 -19.97
N LEU A 118 -8.69 11.43 -19.05
CA LEU A 118 -9.97 10.75 -19.25
C LEU A 118 -11.13 11.75 -19.41
N GLY A 119 -10.89 13.02 -19.12
CA GLY A 119 -11.85 14.11 -19.18
C GLY A 119 -11.29 15.34 -18.47
N ASN A 120 -12.13 16.36 -18.29
CA ASN A 120 -11.69 17.68 -17.85
C ASN A 120 -10.87 17.73 -16.55
N ARG A 121 -11.03 16.76 -15.66
CA ARG A 121 -10.34 16.73 -14.36
C ARG A 121 -9.88 15.35 -13.95
N PHE A 122 -10.17 14.33 -14.77
CA PHE A 122 -9.81 12.95 -14.48
C PHE A 122 -8.62 12.53 -15.32
N TYR A 123 -7.69 11.87 -14.68
CA TYR A 123 -6.51 11.26 -15.31
C TYR A 123 -6.32 9.84 -14.79
N LEU A 124 -6.09 8.91 -15.71
CA LEU A 124 -5.46 7.65 -15.38
C LEU A 124 -3.96 7.85 -15.42
N SER A 125 -3.23 7.41 -14.43
CA SER A 125 -1.77 7.45 -14.49
C SER A 125 -1.16 6.11 -14.12
N PHE A 126 0.06 5.89 -14.64
CA PHE A 126 0.89 4.75 -14.30
C PHE A 126 2.16 5.26 -13.66
N ASN A 127 2.36 4.92 -12.40
CA ASN A 127 3.57 5.24 -11.65
C ASN A 127 4.56 4.09 -11.79
N GLY A 128 5.60 4.27 -12.58
CA GLY A 128 6.78 3.41 -12.61
C GLY A 128 7.74 3.82 -11.49
N PHE A 129 8.21 2.87 -10.73
CA PHE A 129 9.16 3.06 -9.64
C PHE A 129 10.28 2.04 -9.75
N ILE A 130 11.52 2.50 -9.58
CA ILE A 130 12.68 1.65 -9.37
C ILE A 130 13.39 2.11 -8.11
N GLY A 131 13.81 1.19 -7.24
CA GLY A 131 14.46 1.62 -6.02
C GLY A 131 14.81 0.47 -5.08
N TYR A 132 15.08 0.87 -3.87
CA TYR A 132 15.40 -0.02 -2.76
C TYR A 132 14.16 -0.22 -1.88
N PHE A 133 13.96 -1.44 -1.44
CA PHE A 133 12.95 -1.82 -0.46
C PHE A 133 13.62 -2.64 0.64
N GLY A 134 13.54 -2.16 1.87
CA GLY A 134 13.97 -2.89 3.04
C GLY A 134 12.79 -3.25 3.91
N MET A 135 12.85 -4.41 4.54
CA MET A 135 11.85 -4.83 5.51
C MET A 135 12.48 -5.50 6.71
N SER A 136 11.86 -5.29 7.87
CA SER A 136 12.16 -5.99 9.12
C SER A 136 10.90 -6.67 9.60
N SER A 137 10.96 -7.97 9.82
CA SER A 137 9.88 -8.76 10.37
C SER A 137 10.19 -9.17 11.80
N TRP A 138 9.15 -9.34 12.60
CA TRP A 138 9.23 -9.88 13.94
C TRP A 138 8.05 -10.80 14.20
N SER A 139 8.30 -11.84 14.98
CA SER A 139 7.29 -12.78 15.43
C SER A 139 7.36 -13.02 16.92
N VAL A 140 6.23 -13.23 17.54
CA VAL A 140 6.12 -13.60 18.95
C VAL A 140 5.09 -14.70 19.09
N TYR A 141 5.54 -15.89 19.37
CA TYR A 141 4.71 -17.05 19.64
C TYR A 141 4.67 -17.35 21.13
N LYS A 142 3.47 -17.50 21.70
CA LYS A 142 3.27 -17.81 23.10
C LYS A 142 2.28 -18.96 23.25
N VAL A 143 2.69 -20.03 23.97
CA VAL A 143 1.83 -21.15 24.38
C VAL A 143 2.04 -21.39 25.87
N GLY A 144 0.99 -21.22 26.66
CA GLY A 144 1.09 -21.26 28.11
C GLY A 144 2.11 -20.23 28.63
N ASP A 145 3.12 -20.69 29.36
CA ASP A 145 4.20 -19.85 29.90
C ASP A 145 5.41 -19.72 28.94
N ASN A 146 5.47 -20.54 27.90
CA ASN A 146 6.56 -20.51 26.93
C ASN A 146 6.34 -19.38 25.95
N LYS A 147 7.42 -18.62 25.67
CA LYS A 147 7.42 -17.49 24.73
C LYS A 147 8.66 -17.55 23.86
N GLU A 148 8.44 -17.62 22.57
CA GLU A 148 9.48 -17.53 21.54
C GLU A 148 9.39 -16.21 20.79
N LYS A 149 10.53 -15.67 20.35
CA LYS A 149 10.62 -14.46 19.55
C LYS A 149 11.56 -14.72 18.39
N GLY A 150 11.13 -14.30 17.21
CA GLY A 150 11.95 -14.28 16.01
C GLY A 150 12.01 -12.88 15.41
N SER A 151 13.08 -12.58 14.69
CA SER A 151 13.18 -11.39 13.86
C SER A 151 14.06 -11.68 12.66
N SER A 152 13.73 -11.10 11.52
CA SER A 152 14.57 -11.17 10.32
C SER A 152 14.52 -9.84 9.58
N CYS A 153 15.55 -9.56 8.78
CA CYS A 153 15.62 -8.40 7.91
C CYS A 153 15.86 -8.87 6.48
N ALA A 154 15.23 -8.21 5.53
CA ALA A 154 15.42 -8.51 4.11
C ALA A 154 15.49 -7.21 3.30
N ASN A 155 16.28 -7.26 2.23
CA ASN A 155 16.60 -6.12 1.41
C ASN A 155 16.45 -6.48 -0.08
N PHE A 156 15.78 -5.62 -0.85
CA PHE A 156 15.45 -5.89 -2.24
C PHE A 156 15.69 -4.64 -3.11
N GLY A 157 16.23 -4.85 -4.30
CA GLY A 157 15.98 -3.97 -5.42
C GLY A 157 14.57 -4.22 -5.95
N ILE A 158 13.80 -3.17 -6.18
CA ILE A 158 12.40 -3.30 -6.64
C ILE A 158 12.16 -2.46 -7.89
N LEU A 159 11.45 -3.04 -8.85
CA LEU A 159 10.82 -2.36 -9.96
C LEU A 159 9.32 -2.57 -9.87
N SER A 160 8.54 -1.50 -9.90
CA SER A 160 7.08 -1.63 -9.81
C SER A 160 6.34 -0.64 -10.71
N VAL A 161 5.11 -1.01 -11.06
CA VAL A 161 4.16 -0.15 -11.77
C VAL A 161 2.85 -0.15 -11.00
N VAL A 162 2.37 1.04 -10.67
CA VAL A 162 1.12 1.26 -9.92
C VAL A 162 0.15 2.05 -10.78
N PRO A 163 -1.00 1.48 -11.18
CA PRO A 163 -2.07 2.24 -11.81
C PRO A 163 -2.77 3.14 -10.78
N MET A 164 -3.10 4.36 -11.18
CA MET A 164 -3.72 5.35 -10.32
C MET A 164 -4.82 6.11 -11.08
N LEU A 165 -5.93 6.35 -10.41
CA LEU A 165 -6.96 7.29 -10.86
C LEU A 165 -6.77 8.60 -10.10
N ASN A 166 -6.66 9.68 -10.84
CA ASN A 166 -6.44 11.01 -10.30
C ASN A 166 -7.62 11.91 -10.66
N TYR A 167 -8.05 12.71 -9.70
CA TYR A 167 -9.09 13.71 -9.86
C TYR A 167 -8.63 15.06 -9.33
N PHE A 168 -8.51 16.07 -10.19
CA PHE A 168 -8.17 17.42 -9.80
C PHE A 168 -9.40 18.13 -9.24
N ILE A 169 -9.36 18.47 -7.95
CA ILE A 169 -10.41 19.28 -7.28
C ILE A 169 -10.35 20.71 -7.84
N ASN A 170 -9.15 21.23 -7.99
CA ASN A 170 -8.82 22.53 -8.58
C ASN A 170 -7.39 22.48 -9.13
N ASP A 171 -6.85 23.63 -9.56
CA ASP A 171 -5.50 23.74 -10.15
C ASP A 171 -4.36 23.45 -9.17
N ARG A 172 -4.66 23.29 -7.88
CA ARG A 172 -3.66 23.08 -6.81
C ARG A 172 -3.81 21.75 -6.08
N TRP A 173 -4.98 21.15 -6.10
CA TRP A 173 -5.30 19.98 -5.30
C TRP A 173 -5.82 18.82 -6.15
N MET A 174 -5.23 17.68 -5.93
CA MET A 174 -5.57 16.44 -6.63
C MET A 174 -5.85 15.32 -5.62
N LEU A 175 -6.92 14.57 -5.85
CA LEU A 175 -7.14 13.29 -5.17
C LEU A 175 -6.59 12.16 -6.04
N THR A 176 -5.92 11.22 -5.42
CA THR A 176 -5.38 10.04 -6.08
C THR A 176 -5.92 8.78 -5.40
N LEU A 177 -6.42 7.87 -6.21
CA LEU A 177 -6.78 6.51 -5.77
C LEU A 177 -5.90 5.51 -6.51
N SER A 178 -5.24 4.65 -5.78
CA SER A 178 -4.49 3.52 -6.34
C SER A 178 -4.98 2.20 -5.75
N ALA A 179 -4.98 1.15 -6.53
CA ALA A 179 -5.32 -0.21 -6.10
C ALA A 179 -4.44 -1.21 -6.85
N GLY A 180 -3.63 -1.93 -6.08
CA GLY A 180 -2.72 -2.92 -6.62
C GLY A 180 -1.46 -2.35 -7.29
N ASN A 181 -0.57 -3.25 -7.64
CA ASN A 181 0.67 -2.99 -8.36
C ASN A 181 1.15 -4.25 -9.09
N ALA A 182 1.93 -4.06 -10.13
CA ALA A 182 2.80 -5.10 -10.67
C ALA A 182 4.22 -4.81 -10.20
N ALA A 183 4.91 -5.81 -9.67
CA ALA A 183 6.25 -5.62 -9.13
C ALA A 183 7.19 -6.80 -9.45
N LEU A 184 8.46 -6.46 -9.62
CA LEU A 184 9.60 -7.36 -9.64
C LEU A 184 10.51 -6.95 -8.49
N ALA A 185 10.97 -7.89 -7.70
CA ALA A 185 11.95 -7.64 -6.66
C ALA A 185 13.04 -8.70 -6.68
N LEU A 186 14.26 -8.27 -6.43
CA LEU A 186 15.44 -9.12 -6.32
C LEU A 186 16.24 -8.70 -5.08
N GLY A 187 16.56 -9.65 -4.23
CA GLY A 187 17.27 -9.35 -3.00
C GLY A 187 17.54 -10.58 -2.16
N GLY A 188 17.61 -10.42 -0.86
CA GLY A 188 17.84 -11.52 0.07
C GLY A 188 17.48 -11.16 1.51
N GLU A 189 17.39 -12.19 2.31
CA GLU A 189 17.20 -12.11 3.75
C GLU A 189 18.56 -12.30 4.44
N ASP A 190 18.78 -11.58 5.54
CA ASP A 190 20.02 -11.67 6.31
C ASP A 190 20.24 -13.12 6.81
N GLY A 191 21.42 -13.67 6.51
CA GLY A 191 21.79 -15.04 6.85
C GLY A 191 21.40 -16.10 5.82
N MET A 192 20.82 -15.72 4.68
CA MET A 192 20.57 -16.63 3.56
C MET A 192 21.59 -16.40 2.44
N ASP A 193 22.24 -17.48 2.00
CA ASP A 193 23.20 -17.46 0.87
C ASP A 193 22.52 -17.41 -0.51
N THR A 194 21.21 -17.63 -0.57
CA THR A 194 20.47 -17.72 -1.83
C THR A 194 19.70 -16.43 -2.09
N PRO A 195 19.87 -15.80 -3.25
CA PRO A 195 19.06 -14.63 -3.59
C PRO A 195 17.58 -15.01 -3.76
N MET A 196 16.71 -14.15 -3.26
CA MET A 196 15.27 -14.27 -3.42
C MET A 196 14.81 -13.40 -4.59
N TYR A 197 13.89 -13.91 -5.36
CA TYR A 197 13.20 -13.11 -6.39
C TYR A 197 11.69 -13.19 -6.21
N TYR A 198 11.04 -12.11 -6.53
CA TYR A 198 9.59 -12.01 -6.55
C TYR A 198 9.15 -11.35 -7.86
N ALA A 199 8.16 -11.95 -8.50
CA ALA A 199 7.47 -11.33 -9.63
C ALA A 199 5.97 -11.56 -9.45
N GLY A 200 5.19 -10.50 -9.50
CA GLY A 200 3.75 -10.67 -9.29
C GLY A 200 2.92 -9.41 -9.51
N VAL A 201 1.65 -9.65 -9.63
CA VAL A 201 0.60 -8.62 -9.62
C VAL A 201 -0.15 -8.76 -8.30
N ASN A 202 -0.17 -7.70 -7.53
CA ASN A 202 -0.86 -7.66 -6.26
C ASN A 202 -2.06 -6.70 -6.37
N TRP A 203 -3.24 -7.20 -6.09
CA TRP A 203 -4.45 -6.41 -5.88
C TRP A 203 -4.49 -6.01 -4.40
N GLY A 204 -3.60 -5.11 -4.04
CA GLY A 204 -3.39 -4.73 -2.65
C GLY A 204 -4.41 -3.75 -2.10
N THR A 205 -4.10 -3.26 -0.93
CA THR A 205 -4.88 -2.25 -0.21
C THR A 205 -5.02 -1.00 -1.08
N PRO A 206 -6.24 -0.54 -1.34
CA PRO A 206 -6.45 0.74 -2.00
C PRO A 206 -5.83 1.86 -1.15
N MET A 207 -5.10 2.74 -1.81
CA MET A 207 -4.50 3.91 -1.17
C MET A 207 -5.17 5.17 -1.69
N LEU A 208 -5.55 6.05 -0.76
CA LEU A 208 -6.04 7.38 -1.05
C LEU A 208 -4.91 8.38 -0.85
N GLY A 209 -4.76 9.29 -1.78
CA GLY A 209 -3.74 10.32 -1.70
C GLY A 209 -4.27 11.70 -2.04
N ILE A 210 -3.47 12.70 -1.68
CA ILE A 210 -3.67 14.09 -2.03
C ILE A 210 -2.36 14.62 -2.62
N GLY A 211 -2.47 15.45 -3.61
CA GLY A 211 -1.36 16.10 -4.29
C GLY A 211 -1.68 17.52 -4.67
#